data_05932e11746190a144b4422db7c4c22e
#
_entry.id   05932e11746190a144b4422db7c4c22e
#
_cell.length_a   1.000
_cell.length_b   1.000
_cell.length_c   1.000
_cell.angle_alpha   90.00
_cell.angle_beta   90.00
_cell.angle_gamma   90.00
#
_symmetry.space_group_name_H-M   'P 1'
#
loop_
_entity.id
_entity.type
_entity.pdbx_description
1 polymer ?
#
loop_
_entity_poly.entity_id
_entity_poly.type
_entity_poly.pdbx_seq_one_letter_code
_entity_poly.pdbx_strand_id
1 'polypeptide(L)'
;MQVEIWSDIACPWCYVGKRRFEAALAGFAHRDAVTVSWRSFELDPNAPRQHNIAQPELLARKYGLSVVDAQAMNARMTAAAAGEGLTFRLDDVQVGNTFDAHRLLHFADTHGKREVLGERLFAAYLGEGASLSDHATLVVLATEVGLPADDVRAMLDRNDFADHVRQDEREAQE
;
A
#
# COMPACT_ATOMS: atom_id res chain seq x y z
N MET A 1 -12.54 -17.73 -12.93
CA MET A 1 -11.15 -17.89 -12.41
C MET A 1 -11.01 -16.94 -11.23
N GLN A 2 -10.50 -17.40 -10.10
CA GLN A 2 -10.20 -16.56 -8.96
C GLN A 2 -8.72 -16.22 -8.96
N VAL A 3 -8.39 -14.97 -8.70
CA VAL A 3 -7.02 -14.46 -8.56
C VAL A 3 -6.94 -13.75 -7.21
N GLU A 4 -6.01 -14.16 -6.37
CA GLU A 4 -5.73 -13.51 -5.09
C GLU A 4 -4.34 -12.88 -5.14
N ILE A 5 -4.24 -11.64 -4.70
CA ILE A 5 -3.01 -10.85 -4.79
C ILE A 5 -2.69 -10.28 -3.42
N TRP A 6 -1.62 -10.77 -2.80
CA TRP A 6 -1.07 -10.23 -1.57
C TRP A 6 -0.18 -9.02 -1.88
N SER A 7 -0.41 -7.94 -1.20
CA SER A 7 0.22 -6.65 -1.51
C SER A 7 0.42 -5.81 -0.27
N ASP A 8 1.55 -5.11 -0.20
CA ASP A 8 1.80 -4.07 0.79
C ASP A 8 1.73 -2.69 0.15
N ILE A 9 1.07 -1.74 0.83
CA ILE A 9 1.01 -0.33 0.40
C ILE A 9 2.39 0.32 0.36
N ALA A 10 3.34 -0.15 1.20
CA ALA A 10 4.72 0.33 1.19
C ALA A 10 5.53 -0.14 -0.03
N CYS A 11 5.01 -1.06 -0.84
CA CYS A 11 5.74 -1.67 -1.95
C CYS A 11 5.50 -0.94 -3.28
N PRO A 12 6.48 -0.21 -3.83
CA PRO A 12 6.29 0.47 -5.11
C PRO A 12 6.07 -0.50 -6.28
N TRP A 13 6.67 -1.70 -6.24
CA TRP A 13 6.42 -2.74 -7.24
C TRP A 13 5.00 -3.29 -7.19
N CYS A 14 4.36 -3.29 -6.01
CA CYS A 14 2.96 -3.71 -5.89
C CYS A 14 2.04 -2.74 -6.65
N TYR A 15 2.30 -1.45 -6.58
CA TYR A 15 1.50 -0.46 -7.30
C TYR A 15 1.73 -0.53 -8.82
N VAL A 16 2.97 -0.65 -9.28
CA VAL A 16 3.29 -0.90 -10.70
C VAL A 16 2.66 -2.21 -11.18
N GLY A 17 2.79 -3.27 -10.39
CA GLY A 17 2.19 -4.58 -10.69
C GLY A 17 0.67 -4.51 -10.81
N LYS A 18 0.01 -3.72 -9.93
CA LYS A 18 -1.43 -3.46 -9.98
C LYS A 18 -1.81 -2.86 -11.33
N ARG A 19 -1.13 -1.80 -11.79
CA ARG A 19 -1.41 -1.17 -13.10
C ARG A 19 -1.24 -2.14 -14.26
N ARG A 20 -0.16 -2.92 -14.26
CA ARG A 20 0.09 -3.92 -15.31
C ARG A 20 -0.95 -5.02 -15.34
N PHE A 21 -1.33 -5.50 -14.17
CA PHE A 21 -2.38 -6.51 -14.04
C PHE A 21 -3.73 -5.99 -14.54
N GLU A 22 -4.13 -4.78 -14.14
CA GLU A 22 -5.37 -4.13 -14.59
C GLU A 22 -5.38 -3.94 -16.10
N ALA A 23 -4.28 -3.48 -16.70
CA ALA A 23 -4.15 -3.33 -18.14
C ALA A 23 -4.25 -4.67 -18.88
N ALA A 24 -3.61 -5.71 -18.36
CA ALA A 24 -3.68 -7.06 -18.92
C ALA A 24 -5.10 -7.63 -18.81
N LEU A 25 -5.77 -7.46 -17.66
CA LEU A 25 -7.13 -7.92 -17.42
C LEU A 25 -8.13 -7.18 -18.33
N ALA A 26 -7.95 -5.88 -18.55
CA ALA A 26 -8.80 -5.11 -19.44
C ALA A 26 -8.77 -5.62 -20.89
N GLY A 27 -7.60 -6.13 -21.34
CA GLY A 27 -7.43 -6.75 -22.66
C GLY A 27 -7.83 -8.23 -22.73
N PHE A 28 -8.18 -8.86 -21.60
CA PHE A 28 -8.48 -10.28 -21.57
C PHE A 28 -9.93 -10.56 -22.01
N ALA A 29 -10.11 -11.44 -23.00
CA ALA A 29 -11.43 -11.72 -23.60
C ALA A 29 -12.46 -12.28 -22.61
N HIS A 30 -12.00 -12.98 -21.55
CA HIS A 30 -12.87 -13.57 -20.53
C HIS A 30 -12.76 -12.85 -19.17
N ARG A 31 -12.46 -11.55 -19.17
CA ARG A 31 -12.30 -10.73 -17.94
C ARG A 31 -13.49 -10.85 -16.99
N ASP A 32 -14.71 -10.94 -17.52
CA ASP A 32 -15.94 -11.02 -16.71
C ASP A 32 -16.06 -12.35 -15.93
N ALA A 33 -15.24 -13.37 -16.29
CA ALA A 33 -15.11 -14.63 -15.57
C ALA A 33 -13.95 -14.64 -14.56
N VAL A 34 -13.27 -13.49 -14.37
CA VAL A 34 -12.17 -13.32 -13.41
C VAL A 34 -12.64 -12.54 -12.21
N THR A 35 -12.52 -13.13 -11.04
CA THR A 35 -12.70 -12.45 -9.76
C THR A 35 -11.33 -12.16 -9.15
N VAL A 36 -11.07 -10.91 -8.79
CA VAL A 36 -9.80 -10.49 -8.19
C VAL A 36 -10.03 -10.11 -6.73
N SER A 37 -9.20 -10.63 -5.85
CA SER A 37 -9.22 -10.31 -4.42
C SER A 37 -7.84 -9.80 -4.00
N TRP A 38 -7.79 -8.59 -3.47
CA TRP A 38 -6.57 -8.03 -2.88
C TRP A 38 -6.51 -8.41 -1.40
N ARG A 39 -5.36 -8.95 -0.99
CA ARG A 39 -5.07 -9.41 0.37
C ARG A 39 -4.00 -8.55 1.02
N SER A 40 -4.09 -8.41 2.33
CA SER A 40 -3.12 -7.66 3.12
C SER A 40 -1.82 -8.44 3.29
N PHE A 41 -0.70 -7.74 3.16
CA PHE A 41 0.63 -8.30 3.45
C PHE A 41 1.58 -7.18 3.88
N GLU A 42 2.23 -7.31 5.03
CA GLU A 42 3.27 -6.39 5.47
C GLU A 42 4.65 -6.94 5.08
N LEU A 43 5.42 -6.19 4.28
CA LEU A 43 6.81 -6.53 3.94
C LEU A 43 7.74 -6.49 5.16
N ASP A 44 7.37 -5.70 6.17
CA ASP A 44 8.06 -5.62 7.45
C ASP A 44 7.04 -5.43 8.58
N PRO A 45 6.48 -6.52 9.13
CA PRO A 45 5.49 -6.45 10.22
C PRO A 45 6.10 -5.94 11.54
N ASN A 46 7.42 -5.85 11.63
CA ASN A 46 8.15 -5.32 12.79
C ASN A 46 8.64 -3.89 12.58
N ALA A 47 8.29 -3.26 11.46
CA ALA A 47 8.66 -1.86 11.23
C ALA A 47 8.17 -0.98 12.38
N PRO A 48 9.00 -0.03 12.86
CA PRO A 48 8.55 0.94 13.84
C PRO A 48 7.42 1.78 13.25
N ARG A 49 6.60 2.38 14.11
CA ARG A 49 5.50 3.23 13.67
C ARG A 49 5.95 4.30 12.68
N GLN A 50 7.13 4.89 12.92
CA GLN A 50 7.78 5.82 12.00
C GLN A 50 9.29 5.72 12.11
N HIS A 51 10.00 5.76 11.00
CA HIS A 51 11.43 5.90 10.96
C HIS A 51 11.85 7.37 11.03
N ASN A 52 12.94 7.65 11.77
CA ASN A 52 13.51 8.98 11.91
C ASN A 52 14.65 9.26 10.91
N ILE A 53 14.81 8.40 9.91
CA ILE A 53 15.81 8.54 8.85
C ILE A 53 15.14 8.49 7.49
N ALA A 54 15.76 9.14 6.51
CA ALA A 54 15.20 9.23 5.15
C ALA A 54 15.13 7.86 4.47
N GLN A 55 14.15 7.68 3.60
CA GLN A 55 13.94 6.43 2.88
C GLN A 55 15.20 5.94 2.12
N PRO A 56 15.98 6.78 1.40
CA PRO A 56 17.21 6.32 0.75
C PRO A 56 18.27 5.78 1.74
N GLU A 57 18.34 6.34 2.95
CA GLU A 57 19.24 5.81 3.98
C GLU A 57 18.79 4.45 4.51
N LEU A 58 17.47 4.26 4.71
CA LEU A 58 16.90 2.97 5.09
C LEU A 58 17.18 1.91 4.03
N LEU A 59 16.98 2.28 2.77
CA LEU A 59 17.22 1.40 1.63
C LEU A 59 18.70 1.02 1.53
N ALA A 60 19.60 2.00 1.69
CA ALA A 60 21.05 1.79 1.70
C ALA A 60 21.46 0.80 2.80
N ARG A 61 20.96 0.97 4.02
CA ARG A 61 21.21 0.05 5.15
C ARG A 61 20.66 -1.35 4.89
N LYS A 62 19.45 -1.46 4.37
CA LYS A 62 18.77 -2.75 4.09
C LYS A 62 19.55 -3.59 3.07
N TYR A 63 20.12 -2.96 2.05
CA TYR A 63 20.79 -3.65 0.94
C TYR A 63 22.32 -3.54 0.96
N GLY A 64 22.90 -2.90 1.96
CA GLY A 64 24.37 -2.73 2.06
C GLY A 64 24.94 -1.83 0.94
N LEU A 65 24.19 -0.81 0.54
CA LEU A 65 24.53 0.11 -0.55
C LEU A 65 24.95 1.47 -0.02
N SER A 66 25.53 2.31 -0.90
CA SER A 66 25.64 3.74 -0.63
C SER A 66 24.27 4.43 -0.75
N VAL A 67 24.09 5.59 -0.11
CA VAL A 67 22.87 6.40 -0.27
C VAL A 67 22.67 6.83 -1.72
N VAL A 68 23.77 7.11 -2.44
CA VAL A 68 23.73 7.48 -3.87
C VAL A 68 23.20 6.32 -4.72
N ASP A 69 23.62 5.09 -4.45
CA ASP A 69 23.13 3.91 -5.15
C ASP A 69 21.65 3.65 -4.84
N ALA A 70 21.24 3.86 -3.57
CA ALA A 70 19.85 3.77 -3.16
C ALA A 70 18.97 4.80 -3.88
N GLN A 71 19.42 6.04 -4.00
CA GLN A 71 18.74 7.07 -4.79
C GLN A 71 18.67 6.71 -6.28
N ALA A 72 19.73 6.12 -6.83
CA ALA A 72 19.71 5.64 -8.21
C ALA A 72 18.70 4.47 -8.40
N MET A 73 18.51 3.61 -7.39
CA MET A 73 17.45 2.60 -7.39
C MET A 73 16.07 3.26 -7.38
N ASN A 74 15.84 4.26 -6.54
CA ASN A 74 14.60 5.02 -6.49
C ASN A 74 14.30 5.70 -7.85
N ALA A 75 15.30 6.32 -8.48
CA ALA A 75 15.14 6.95 -9.79
C ALA A 75 14.71 5.93 -10.87
N ARG A 76 15.32 4.74 -10.90
CA ARG A 76 14.91 3.67 -11.82
C ARG A 76 13.48 3.19 -11.55
N MET A 77 13.09 3.06 -10.28
CA MET A 77 11.74 2.65 -9.88
C MET A 77 10.72 3.73 -10.28
N THR A 78 11.04 5.00 -10.06
CA THR A 78 10.21 6.15 -10.46
C THR A 78 10.02 6.20 -11.98
N ALA A 79 11.08 5.94 -12.76
CA ALA A 79 10.98 5.86 -14.22
C ALA A 79 10.08 4.68 -14.67
N ALA A 80 10.18 3.51 -14.02
CA ALA A 80 9.30 2.38 -14.31
C ALA A 80 7.83 2.70 -13.99
N ALA A 81 7.57 3.37 -12.87
CA ALA A 81 6.24 3.81 -12.46
C ALA A 81 5.65 4.85 -13.44
N ALA A 82 6.46 5.79 -13.92
CA ALA A 82 6.04 6.79 -14.90
C ALA A 82 5.59 6.14 -16.23
N GLY A 83 6.23 5.03 -16.63
CA GLY A 83 5.80 4.21 -17.78
C GLY A 83 4.39 3.63 -17.64
N GLU A 84 3.90 3.49 -16.42
CA GLU A 84 2.54 2.99 -16.10
C GLU A 84 1.58 4.14 -15.70
N GLY A 85 1.97 5.40 -15.93
CA GLY A 85 1.17 6.57 -15.59
C GLY A 85 1.14 6.92 -14.10
N LEU A 86 2.07 6.38 -13.30
CA LEU A 86 2.17 6.64 -11.86
C LEU A 86 3.23 7.71 -11.56
N THR A 87 2.95 8.57 -10.57
CA THR A 87 3.89 9.57 -10.09
C THR A 87 4.44 9.14 -8.74
N PHE A 88 5.75 8.87 -8.67
CA PHE A 88 6.45 8.51 -7.43
C PHE A 88 7.41 9.61 -6.99
N ARG A 89 7.50 9.78 -5.67
CA ARG A 89 8.45 10.65 -4.98
C ARG A 89 9.12 9.85 -3.84
N LEU A 90 9.83 8.79 -4.23
CA LEU A 90 10.31 7.77 -3.29
C LEU A 90 11.30 8.30 -2.24
N ASP A 91 12.05 9.35 -2.56
CA ASP A 91 12.99 9.96 -1.61
C ASP A 91 12.26 10.74 -0.49
N ASP A 92 10.99 11.13 -0.70
CA ASP A 92 10.15 11.85 0.26
C ASP A 92 9.23 10.93 1.08
N VAL A 93 9.26 9.61 0.82
CA VAL A 93 8.40 8.64 1.51
C VAL A 93 8.70 8.60 3.00
N GLN A 94 7.65 8.73 3.80
CA GLN A 94 7.70 8.58 5.26
C GLN A 94 7.55 7.11 5.64
N VAL A 95 8.70 6.43 5.77
CA VAL A 95 8.72 4.99 6.05
C VAL A 95 8.22 4.72 7.46
N GLY A 96 7.29 3.81 7.58
CA GLY A 96 6.70 3.38 8.84
C GLY A 96 5.89 2.09 8.68
N ASN A 97 5.30 1.64 9.76
CA ASN A 97 4.44 0.46 9.76
C ASN A 97 3.16 0.70 8.95
N THR A 98 2.70 -0.30 8.20
CA THR A 98 1.51 -0.24 7.35
C THR A 98 0.30 -1.00 7.90
N PHE A 99 0.41 -1.58 9.10
CA PHE A 99 -0.63 -2.41 9.70
C PHE A 99 -2.00 -1.72 9.78
N ASP A 100 -2.03 -0.47 10.27
CA ASP A 100 -3.28 0.29 10.40
C ASP A 100 -3.89 0.66 9.04
N ALA A 101 -3.06 0.88 8.01
CA ALA A 101 -3.55 1.06 6.64
C ALA A 101 -4.19 -0.24 6.10
N HIS A 102 -3.62 -1.40 6.40
CA HIS A 102 -4.21 -2.70 6.04
C HIS A 102 -5.52 -2.98 6.79
N ARG A 103 -5.62 -2.66 8.08
CA ARG A 103 -6.87 -2.73 8.84
C ARG A 103 -7.94 -1.84 8.21
N LEU A 104 -7.56 -0.64 7.80
CA LEU A 104 -8.45 0.32 7.15
C LEU A 104 -8.94 -0.19 5.78
N LEU A 105 -8.13 -0.94 5.04
CA LEU A 105 -8.57 -1.61 3.81
C LEU A 105 -9.65 -2.67 4.07
N HIS A 106 -9.55 -3.44 5.14
CA HIS A 106 -10.61 -4.39 5.54
C HIS A 106 -11.89 -3.67 5.99
N PHE A 107 -11.76 -2.56 6.71
CA PHE A 107 -12.91 -1.71 7.03
C PHE A 107 -13.57 -1.15 5.76
N ALA A 108 -12.77 -0.64 4.82
CA ALA A 108 -13.26 -0.11 3.55
C ALA A 108 -13.99 -1.17 2.72
N ASP A 109 -13.59 -2.44 2.82
CA ASP A 109 -14.23 -3.56 2.15
C ASP A 109 -15.69 -3.75 2.59
N THR A 110 -15.99 -3.58 3.88
CA THR A 110 -17.36 -3.61 4.40
C THR A 110 -18.25 -2.50 3.84
N HIS A 111 -17.65 -1.48 3.21
CA HIS A 111 -18.33 -0.36 2.56
C HIS A 111 -18.24 -0.40 1.02
N GLY A 112 -17.68 -1.48 0.46
CA GLY A 112 -17.41 -1.59 -0.99
C GLY A 112 -16.39 -0.56 -1.50
N LYS A 113 -15.47 -0.11 -0.65
CA LYS A 113 -14.49 0.95 -0.93
C LYS A 113 -13.02 0.49 -0.90
N ARG A 114 -12.77 -0.82 -0.72
CA ARG A 114 -11.42 -1.37 -0.60
C ARG A 114 -10.51 -0.95 -1.76
N GLU A 115 -11.00 -1.09 -2.99
CA GLU A 115 -10.19 -0.83 -4.18
C GLU A 115 -9.83 0.66 -4.34
N VAL A 116 -10.83 1.55 -4.21
CA VAL A 116 -10.61 2.99 -4.34
C VAL A 116 -9.76 3.54 -3.20
N LEU A 117 -9.89 3.00 -1.99
CA LEU A 117 -9.03 3.38 -0.87
C LEU A 117 -7.60 2.86 -1.08
N GLY A 118 -7.42 1.62 -1.53
CA GLY A 118 -6.10 1.06 -1.83
C GLY A 118 -5.34 1.91 -2.85
N GLU A 119 -6.03 2.34 -3.90
CA GLU A 119 -5.51 3.28 -4.89
C GLU A 119 -5.07 4.60 -4.25
N ARG A 120 -5.92 5.18 -3.39
CA ARG A 120 -5.64 6.44 -2.71
C ARG A 120 -4.45 6.33 -1.74
N LEU A 121 -4.36 5.23 -1.00
CA LEU A 121 -3.25 4.96 -0.08
C LEU A 121 -1.91 4.84 -0.82
N PHE A 122 -1.87 4.10 -1.93
CA PHE A 122 -0.68 4.00 -2.76
C PHE A 122 -0.23 5.37 -3.29
N ALA A 123 -1.15 6.15 -3.84
CA ALA A 123 -0.85 7.49 -4.36
C ALA A 123 -0.33 8.43 -3.26
N ALA A 124 -0.97 8.42 -2.09
CA ALA A 124 -0.57 9.23 -0.94
C ALA A 124 0.83 8.86 -0.43
N TYR A 125 1.10 7.57 -0.26
CA TYR A 125 2.37 7.10 0.27
C TYR A 125 3.51 7.30 -0.71
N LEU A 126 3.37 6.79 -1.95
CA LEU A 126 4.46 6.76 -2.92
C LEU A 126 4.65 8.08 -3.69
N GLY A 127 3.59 8.90 -3.79
CA GLY A 127 3.60 10.13 -4.58
C GLY A 127 3.53 11.42 -3.78
N GLU A 128 2.91 11.41 -2.59
CA GLU A 128 2.63 12.63 -1.82
C GLU A 128 3.41 12.69 -0.49
N GLY A 129 4.10 11.61 -0.10
CA GLY A 129 4.87 11.53 1.15
C GLY A 129 3.99 11.47 2.40
N ALA A 130 2.79 10.90 2.29
CA ALA A 130 1.90 10.74 3.43
C ALA A 130 2.41 9.66 4.39
N SER A 131 2.23 9.88 5.71
CA SER A 131 2.54 8.89 6.74
C SER A 131 1.35 7.96 6.94
N LEU A 132 1.47 6.69 6.55
CA LEU A 132 0.40 5.69 6.73
C LEU A 132 0.32 5.12 8.16
N SER A 133 1.24 5.46 9.02
CA SER A 133 1.21 5.13 10.45
C SER A 133 0.55 6.23 11.30
N ASP A 134 0.21 7.37 10.70
CA ASP A 134 -0.50 8.46 11.35
C ASP A 134 -2.02 8.32 11.16
N HIS A 135 -2.75 8.11 12.26
CA HIS A 135 -4.20 7.93 12.23
C HIS A 135 -4.94 9.15 11.65
N ALA A 136 -4.46 10.37 11.91
CA ALA A 136 -5.09 11.56 11.34
C ALA A 136 -5.00 11.58 9.81
N THR A 137 -3.85 11.22 9.26
CA THR A 137 -3.63 11.04 7.83
C THR A 137 -4.55 9.96 7.25
N LEU A 138 -4.65 8.79 7.90
CA LEU A 138 -5.52 7.70 7.44
C LEU A 138 -6.99 8.11 7.42
N VAL A 139 -7.46 8.87 8.43
CA VAL A 139 -8.83 9.41 8.47
C VAL A 139 -9.09 10.35 7.30
N VAL A 140 -8.16 11.25 6.98
CA VAL A 140 -8.29 12.17 5.85
C VAL A 140 -8.41 11.38 4.54
N LEU A 141 -7.48 10.46 4.27
CA LEU A 141 -7.46 9.66 3.04
C LEU A 141 -8.74 8.80 2.89
N ALA A 142 -9.22 8.22 3.99
CA ALA A 142 -10.47 7.47 4.00
C ALA A 142 -11.70 8.35 3.70
N THR A 143 -11.71 9.57 4.25
CA THR A 143 -12.80 10.52 4.01
C THR A 143 -12.85 11.00 2.56
N GLU A 144 -11.69 11.18 1.93
CA GLU A 144 -11.60 11.56 0.50
C GLU A 144 -12.27 10.53 -0.42
N VAL A 145 -12.29 9.25 -0.03
CA VAL A 145 -12.98 8.19 -0.78
C VAL A 145 -14.41 7.93 -0.28
N GLY A 146 -14.91 8.75 0.63
CA GLY A 146 -16.30 8.73 1.12
C GLY A 146 -16.56 7.73 2.25
N LEU A 147 -15.54 7.38 3.05
CA LEU A 147 -15.74 6.65 4.31
C LEU A 147 -16.08 7.63 5.45
N PRO A 148 -16.96 7.25 6.41
CA PRO A 148 -17.33 8.11 7.52
C PRO A 148 -16.16 8.33 8.47
N ALA A 149 -15.74 9.58 8.68
CA ALA A 149 -14.56 9.93 9.48
C ALA A 149 -14.62 9.40 10.92
N ASP A 150 -15.79 9.49 11.57
CA ASP A 150 -15.95 9.05 12.95
C ASP A 150 -15.88 7.53 13.10
N ASP A 151 -16.42 6.79 12.14
CA ASP A 151 -16.33 5.32 12.11
C ASP A 151 -14.89 4.85 11.87
N VAL A 152 -14.16 5.56 10.99
CA VAL A 152 -12.74 5.28 10.74
C VAL A 152 -11.90 5.53 12.00
N ARG A 153 -12.12 6.65 12.71
CA ARG A 153 -11.44 6.93 13.99
C ARG A 153 -11.73 5.82 15.00
N ALA A 154 -13.02 5.49 15.18
CA ALA A 154 -13.44 4.45 16.12
C ALA A 154 -12.83 3.09 15.79
N MET A 155 -12.74 2.72 14.51
CA MET A 155 -12.11 1.48 14.05
C MET A 155 -10.60 1.46 14.37
N LEU A 156 -9.88 2.56 14.08
CA LEU A 156 -8.46 2.68 14.36
C LEU A 156 -8.15 2.58 15.86
N ASP A 157 -8.97 3.24 16.71
CA ASP A 157 -8.80 3.25 18.16
C ASP A 157 -9.07 1.88 18.82
N ARG A 158 -9.98 1.06 18.24
CA ARG A 158 -10.41 -0.24 18.81
C ARG A 158 -9.62 -1.45 18.33
N ASN A 159 -8.62 -1.31 17.50
CA ASN A 159 -7.89 -2.44 16.90
C ASN A 159 -8.78 -3.40 16.06
N ASP A 160 -9.90 -2.92 15.54
CA ASP A 160 -10.78 -3.69 14.67
C ASP A 160 -10.03 -4.16 13.41
N PHE A 161 -10.40 -5.30 12.85
CA PHE A 161 -9.80 -5.93 11.66
C PHE A 161 -8.33 -6.40 11.80
N ALA A 162 -7.73 -6.34 12.99
CA ALA A 162 -6.37 -6.86 13.20
C ALA A 162 -6.25 -8.33 12.81
N ASP A 163 -7.21 -9.16 13.22
CA ASP A 163 -7.20 -10.60 12.94
C ASP A 163 -7.36 -10.89 11.44
N HIS A 164 -8.08 -10.05 10.68
CA HIS A 164 -8.21 -10.20 9.24
C HIS A 164 -6.88 -9.97 8.51
N VAL A 165 -6.13 -8.94 8.91
CA VAL A 165 -4.79 -8.70 8.37
C VAL A 165 -3.89 -9.90 8.65
N ARG A 166 -3.86 -10.38 9.90
CA ARG A 166 -3.04 -11.53 10.30
C ARG A 166 -3.47 -12.84 9.62
N GLN A 167 -4.75 -12.97 9.29
CA GLN A 167 -5.24 -14.11 8.51
C GLN A 167 -4.73 -14.05 7.07
N ASP A 168 -4.86 -12.92 6.37
CA ASP A 168 -4.34 -12.74 5.01
C ASP A 168 -2.84 -13.07 4.94
N GLU A 169 -2.05 -12.63 5.93
CA GLU A 169 -0.61 -12.89 5.99
C GLU A 169 -0.26 -14.36 6.22
N ARG A 170 -1.05 -15.09 7.03
CA ARG A 170 -0.86 -16.54 7.20
C ARG A 170 -1.16 -17.28 5.91
N GLU A 171 -2.26 -16.92 5.24
CA GLU A 171 -2.64 -17.52 3.95
C GLU A 171 -1.60 -17.29 2.85
N ALA A 172 -0.82 -16.19 2.92
CA ALA A 172 0.29 -15.93 2.00
C ALA A 172 1.48 -16.90 2.16
N GLN A 173 1.55 -17.64 3.27
CA GLN A 173 2.65 -18.55 3.59
C GLN A 173 2.33 -20.03 3.30
N GLU A 174 1.09 -20.33 2.95
CA GLU A 174 0.60 -21.67 2.58
C GLU A 174 0.75 -21.94 1.09
#